data_279c37dd973734e36d20d8380f9ab1f1
#
_entry.id   279c37dd973734e36d20d8380f9ab1f1
#
_cell.length_a   1.000
_cell.length_b   1.000
_cell.length_c   1.000
_cell.angle_alpha   90.00
_cell.angle_beta   90.00
_cell.angle_gamma   90.00
#
_symmetry.space_group_name_H-M   'P 1'
#
loop_
_entity.id
_entity.type
_entity.pdbx_description
1 polymer ?
#
loop_
_entity_poly.entity_id
_entity_poly.type
_entity_poly.pdbx_seq_one_letter_code
_entity_poly.pdbx_strand_id
1 'polypeptide(L)'
;MDIINKILSLTELKPTERLILLFISEHPEQCESNLPIAHSVGVSLPTVVNGLKNLSEKGFVTVTYETDEHTSPVRKITLNL
;
A
#
# COMPACT_ATOMS: atom_id res chain seq x y z
N MET A 1 -2.13 -13.67 -15.71
CA MET A 1 -1.25 -13.82 -14.52
C MET A 1 -1.93 -13.16 -13.34
N ASP A 2 -2.03 -13.85 -12.23
CA ASP A 2 -2.69 -13.26 -11.09
C ASP A 2 -1.78 -12.19 -10.43
N ILE A 3 -2.41 -11.32 -9.63
CA ILE A 3 -1.71 -10.19 -9.06
C ILE A 3 -0.66 -10.61 -8.03
N ILE A 4 -0.90 -11.73 -7.33
CA ILE A 4 0.04 -12.23 -6.33
C ILE A 4 1.36 -12.60 -6.99
N ASN A 5 1.30 -13.37 -8.07
CA ASN A 5 2.50 -13.76 -8.81
C ASN A 5 3.21 -12.55 -9.40
N LYS A 6 2.44 -11.58 -9.89
CA LYS A 6 3.02 -10.36 -10.43
C LYS A 6 3.80 -9.60 -9.36
N ILE A 7 3.21 -9.45 -8.17
CA ILE A 7 3.89 -8.76 -7.07
C ILE A 7 5.14 -9.51 -6.63
N LEU A 8 5.04 -10.83 -6.50
CA LEU A 8 6.18 -11.65 -6.08
C LEU A 8 7.34 -11.61 -7.08
N SER A 9 7.05 -11.33 -8.36
CA SER A 9 8.08 -11.24 -9.39
C SER A 9 8.80 -9.90 -9.41
N LEU A 10 8.36 -8.91 -8.63
CA LEU A 10 8.97 -7.58 -8.57
C LEU A 10 10.22 -7.61 -7.67
N THR A 11 11.24 -8.31 -8.12
CA THR A 11 12.44 -8.55 -7.32
C THR A 11 13.30 -7.31 -7.10
N GLU A 12 13.05 -6.24 -7.86
CA GLU A 12 13.68 -4.94 -7.64
C GLU A 12 13.16 -4.25 -6.37
N LEU A 13 12.04 -4.69 -5.84
CA LEU A 13 11.47 -4.16 -4.61
C LEU A 13 11.98 -4.93 -3.39
N LYS A 14 12.06 -4.25 -2.27
CA LYS A 14 12.38 -4.91 -1.00
C LYS A 14 11.24 -5.87 -0.63
N PRO A 15 11.54 -6.97 0.09
CA PRO A 15 10.50 -7.90 0.53
C PRO A 15 9.36 -7.23 1.28
N THR A 16 9.67 -6.25 2.16
CA THR A 16 8.64 -5.51 2.90
C THR A 16 7.73 -4.75 1.96
N GLU A 17 8.29 -4.14 0.91
CA GLU A 17 7.49 -3.39 -0.08
C GLU A 17 6.56 -4.32 -0.84
N ARG A 18 7.02 -5.52 -1.20
CA ARG A 18 6.18 -6.51 -1.86
C ARG A 18 5.06 -6.99 -0.94
N LEU A 19 5.35 -7.18 0.36
CA LEU A 19 4.32 -7.56 1.32
C LEU A 19 3.26 -6.45 1.48
N ILE A 20 3.68 -5.19 1.47
CA ILE A 20 2.75 -4.07 1.52
C ILE A 20 1.84 -4.08 0.28
N LEU A 21 2.39 -4.32 -0.90
CA LEU A 21 1.58 -4.42 -2.12
C LEU A 21 0.59 -5.58 -2.04
N LEU A 22 1.01 -6.72 -1.51
CA LEU A 22 0.11 -7.87 -1.34
C LEU A 22 -1.05 -7.51 -0.41
N PHE A 23 -0.77 -6.83 0.70
CA PHE A 23 -1.81 -6.40 1.62
C PHE A 23 -2.80 -5.46 0.94
N ILE A 24 -2.29 -4.47 0.20
CA ILE A 24 -3.14 -3.53 -0.51
C ILE A 24 -4.03 -4.26 -1.53
N SER A 25 -3.49 -5.24 -2.24
CA SER A 25 -4.25 -5.97 -3.25
C SER A 25 -5.39 -6.80 -2.63
N GLU A 26 -5.18 -7.34 -1.44
CA GLU A 26 -6.15 -8.19 -0.77
C GLU A 26 -7.14 -7.41 0.11
N HIS A 27 -6.72 -6.28 0.66
CA HIS A 27 -7.49 -5.52 1.63
C HIS A 27 -7.48 -4.03 1.34
N PRO A 28 -7.93 -3.61 0.15
CA PRO A 28 -7.92 -2.18 -0.19
C PRO A 28 -8.77 -1.34 0.76
N GLU A 29 -9.81 -1.92 1.33
CA GLU A 29 -10.70 -1.23 2.28
C GLU A 29 -10.02 -0.95 3.62
N GLN A 30 -8.89 -1.59 3.91
CA GLN A 30 -8.16 -1.39 5.16
C GLN A 30 -6.95 -0.46 4.99
N CYS A 31 -6.84 0.21 3.85
CA CYS A 31 -5.67 1.05 3.56
C CYS A 31 -5.90 2.53 3.85
N GLU A 32 -6.95 2.87 4.60
CA GLU A 32 -7.23 4.23 5.01
C GLU A 32 -6.16 4.78 5.98
N SER A 33 -5.55 3.90 6.76
CA SER A 33 -4.47 4.26 7.67
C SER A 33 -3.35 3.23 7.58
N ASN A 34 -2.21 3.55 8.20
CA ASN A 34 -1.03 2.68 8.15
C ASN A 34 -1.06 1.56 9.18
N LEU A 35 -1.89 1.69 10.22
CA LEU A 35 -1.87 0.72 11.32
C LEU A 35 -2.25 -0.70 10.89
N PRO A 36 -3.36 -0.92 10.15
CA PRO A 36 -3.67 -2.28 9.69
C PRO A 36 -2.57 -2.86 8.80
N ILE A 37 -1.95 -2.03 7.96
CA ILE A 37 -0.85 -2.46 7.09
C ILE A 37 0.33 -2.92 7.94
N ALA A 38 0.74 -2.09 8.89
CA ALA A 38 1.88 -2.40 9.78
C ALA A 38 1.63 -3.68 10.56
N HIS A 39 0.44 -3.82 11.11
CA HIS A 39 0.07 -4.98 11.91
C HIS A 39 0.10 -6.28 11.09
N SER A 40 -0.48 -6.24 9.89
CA SER A 40 -0.57 -7.44 9.04
C SER A 40 0.77 -7.82 8.43
N VAL A 41 1.57 -6.85 8.04
CA VAL A 41 2.91 -7.09 7.47
C VAL A 41 3.93 -7.42 8.55
N GLY A 42 3.68 -6.99 9.79
CA GLY A 42 4.58 -7.25 10.91
C GLY A 42 5.76 -6.29 10.97
N VAL A 43 5.53 -5.02 10.64
CA VAL A 43 6.57 -3.99 10.64
C VAL A 43 6.08 -2.75 11.40
N SER A 44 7.00 -1.82 11.65
CA SER A 44 6.68 -0.58 12.36
C SER A 44 5.93 0.39 11.44
N LEU A 45 5.24 1.37 12.04
CA LEU A 45 4.58 2.42 11.28
C LEU A 45 5.55 3.21 10.39
N PRO A 46 6.74 3.62 10.89
CA PRO A 46 7.70 4.30 10.01
C PRO A 46 8.11 3.47 8.80
N THR A 47 8.21 2.15 8.97
CA THR A 47 8.54 1.26 7.86
C THR A 47 7.43 1.28 6.79
N VAL A 48 6.16 1.29 7.21
CA VAL A 48 5.03 1.42 6.27
C VAL A 48 5.08 2.77 5.56
N VAL A 49 5.31 3.86 6.29
CA VAL A 49 5.40 5.20 5.70
C VAL A 49 6.48 5.24 4.62
N ASN A 50 7.68 4.74 4.94
CA ASN A 50 8.78 4.72 3.99
C ASN A 50 8.50 3.80 2.80
N GLY A 51 7.91 2.64 3.07
CA GLY A 51 7.55 1.69 2.01
C GLY A 51 6.54 2.27 1.03
N LEU A 52 5.48 2.90 1.53
CA LEU A 52 4.47 3.52 0.68
C LEU A 52 5.06 4.68 -0.12
N LYS A 53 5.92 5.48 0.51
CA LYS A 53 6.60 6.57 -0.19
C LYS A 53 7.41 6.04 -1.37
N ASN A 54 8.22 5.00 -1.13
CA ASN A 54 9.04 4.41 -2.18
C ASN A 54 8.18 3.81 -3.29
N LEU A 55 7.11 3.09 -2.93
CA LEU A 55 6.22 2.49 -3.92
C LEU A 55 5.51 3.56 -4.75
N SER A 56 5.12 4.66 -4.12
CA SER A 56 4.50 5.78 -4.82
C SER A 56 5.48 6.46 -5.77
N GLU A 57 6.70 6.71 -5.31
CA GLU A 57 7.74 7.34 -6.14
C GLU A 57 8.12 6.48 -7.34
N LYS A 58 8.08 5.16 -7.18
CA LYS A 58 8.37 4.21 -8.27
C LYS A 58 7.16 3.95 -9.17
N GLY A 59 6.00 4.51 -8.83
CA GLY A 59 4.80 4.39 -9.65
C GLY A 59 4.00 3.12 -9.45
N PHE A 60 4.28 2.33 -8.43
CA PHE A 60 3.53 1.09 -8.16
C PHE A 60 2.20 1.33 -7.48
N VAL A 61 2.06 2.44 -6.77
CA VAL A 61 0.79 2.82 -6.14
C VAL A 61 0.52 4.29 -6.38
N THR A 62 -0.76 4.65 -6.36
CA THR A 62 -1.20 6.04 -6.35
C THR A 62 -1.98 6.26 -5.05
N VAL A 63 -1.59 7.26 -4.29
CA VAL A 63 -2.26 7.62 -3.04
C VAL A 63 -3.09 8.86 -3.28
N THR A 64 -4.39 8.75 -3.02
CA THR A 64 -5.32 9.86 -3.16
C THR A 64 -6.11 10.04 -1.87
N TYR A 65 -6.70 11.22 -1.70
CA TYR A 65 -7.55 11.52 -0.56
C TYR A 65 -8.90 11.98 -1.06
N GLU A 66 -9.96 11.32 -0.58
CA GLU A 66 -11.32 11.67 -0.94
C GLU A 66 -11.94 12.42 0.23
N THR A 67 -12.56 13.56 -0.05
CA THR A 67 -13.23 14.36 0.96
C THR A 67 -14.66 14.63 0.52
N ASP A 68 -15.58 14.74 1.49
CA ASP A 68 -16.87 15.33 1.25
C ASP A 68 -17.06 16.48 2.26
N GLU A 69 -18.23 17.16 2.18
CA GLU A 69 -18.47 18.37 2.98
C GLU A 69 -18.46 18.13 4.49
N HIS A 70 -18.65 16.88 4.92
CA HIS A 70 -18.92 16.56 6.32
C HIS A 70 -17.89 15.64 6.95
N THR A 71 -16.91 15.14 6.19
CA THR A 71 -15.95 14.17 6.70
C THR A 71 -14.52 14.62 6.49
N SER A 72 -13.64 14.07 7.32
CA SER A 72 -12.20 14.24 7.13
C SER A 72 -11.75 13.51 5.86
N PRO A 73 -10.65 13.96 5.26
CA PRO A 73 -10.12 13.26 4.08
C PRO A 73 -9.84 11.78 4.39
N VAL A 74 -10.28 10.92 3.49
CA VAL A 74 -10.06 9.47 3.59
C VAL A 74 -9.04 9.07 2.54
N ARG A 75 -7.99 8.41 2.97
CA ARG A 75 -6.93 7.95 2.08
C ARG A 75 -7.40 6.75 1.27
N LYS A 76 -7.08 6.77 -0.02
CA LYS A 76 -7.31 5.65 -0.91
C LYS A 76 -6.02 5.33 -1.63
N ILE A 77 -5.63 4.07 -1.63
CA ILE A 77 -4.42 3.61 -2.32
C ILE A 77 -4.85 2.72 -3.48
N THR A 78 -4.39 3.06 -4.66
CA THR A 78 -4.68 2.33 -5.89
C THR A 78 -3.40 1.66 -6.39
N LEU A 79 -3.48 0.37 -6.71
CA LEU A 79 -2.37 -0.35 -7.34
C LEU A 79 -2.30 -0.02 -8.82
N ASN A 80 -1.07 0.17 -9.30
CA ASN A 80 -0.79 0.45 -10.72
C ASN A 80 -0.03 -0.73 -11.35
N LEU A 81 -0.57 -1.91 -11.19
CA LEU A 81 0.05 -3.14 -11.71
C LEU A 81 -0.72 -3.73 -12.89
#